data_da4b9784731bf1a3b5a2d0a98546f22e
#
_entry.id   da4b9784731bf1a3b5a2d0a98546f22e
#
_cell.length_a   1.000
_cell.length_b   1.000
_cell.length_c   1.000
_cell.angle_alpha   90.00
_cell.angle_beta   90.00
_cell.angle_gamma   90.00
#
_symmetry.space_group_name_H-M   'P 1'
#
loop_
_entity.id
_entity.type
_entity.pdbx_description
1 polymer ?
#
loop_
_entity_poly.entity_id
_entity_poly.type
_entity_poly.pdbx_seq_one_letter_code
_entity_poly.pdbx_strand_id
1 'polypeptide(L)'
;MKLEEKNLIVKRAYKSVYKCDDYIVKVFNEGHPKSDVFNEALNTARVEETGLDIPKVKEVTQIDGKWAIAIEYKAGKTLEDMMESDMKNLEKYMEDFVDLQLQVQSKKSPLLKGMKDKLARQINGLKDLDATTRYELLTRLESMPKHNKVCHGDFNPSNVIVGKNGKMTVVDWAHATQGNASADAAMTYLLFALKDQKVADLYLKLFCKKSDTAMQYVQQWLPIVAAAQLSKENELEKEFLMRWIDVVDYQ
;
A
#
# COMPACT_ATOMS: atom_id res chain seq x y z
N MET A 1 10.72 12.40 24.78
CA MET A 1 9.76 13.18 23.95
C MET A 1 8.41 13.11 24.63
N LYS A 2 7.75 14.26 24.93
CA LYS A 2 6.37 14.27 25.45
C LYS A 2 5.41 14.42 24.26
N LEU A 3 4.56 13.45 24.06
CA LEU A 3 3.48 13.51 23.08
C LEU A 3 2.26 14.13 23.76
N GLU A 4 1.74 15.21 23.21
CA GLU A 4 0.56 15.87 23.72
C GLU A 4 -0.66 15.52 22.83
N GLU A 5 -1.82 15.37 23.42
CA GLU A 5 -3.05 15.00 22.70
C GLU A 5 -3.42 16.04 21.61
N LYS A 6 -3.10 17.32 21.83
CA LYS A 6 -3.28 18.38 20.81
C LYS A 6 -2.47 18.17 19.52
N ASN A 7 -1.45 17.32 19.56
CA ASN A 7 -0.57 17.01 18.43
C ASN A 7 -1.00 15.72 17.68
N LEU A 8 -2.07 15.07 18.14
CA LEU A 8 -2.61 13.88 17.50
C LEU A 8 -3.19 14.23 16.12
N ILE A 9 -2.66 13.61 15.05
CA ILE A 9 -3.17 13.75 13.68
C ILE A 9 -4.25 12.72 13.42
N VAL A 10 -3.96 11.43 13.74
CA VAL A 10 -4.87 10.31 13.47
C VAL A 10 -4.63 9.17 14.45
N LYS A 11 -5.73 8.52 14.85
CA LYS A 11 -5.74 7.30 15.64
C LYS A 11 -6.26 6.15 14.78
N ARG A 12 -5.48 5.09 14.64
CA ARG A 12 -5.83 3.85 13.93
C ARG A 12 -5.98 2.71 14.92
N ALA A 13 -6.46 1.56 14.46
CA ALA A 13 -6.66 0.38 15.32
C ALA A 13 -5.41 -0.06 16.10
N TYR A 14 -4.22 0.06 15.49
CA TYR A 14 -2.96 -0.45 16.06
C TYR A 14 -1.89 0.62 16.26
N LYS A 15 -2.10 1.87 15.83
CA LYS A 15 -1.13 2.97 15.98
C LYS A 15 -1.82 4.33 16.09
N SER A 16 -1.16 5.27 16.77
CA SER A 16 -1.50 6.70 16.79
C SER A 16 -0.38 7.52 16.15
N VAL A 17 -0.72 8.55 15.39
CA VAL A 17 0.25 9.41 14.69
C VAL A 17 0.16 10.82 15.27
N TYR A 18 1.28 11.33 15.72
CA TYR A 18 1.42 12.66 16.30
C TYR A 18 2.31 13.54 15.44
N LYS A 19 1.96 14.82 15.32
CA LYS A 19 2.82 15.83 14.68
C LYS A 19 3.72 16.45 15.72
N CYS A 20 5.01 16.51 15.43
CA CYS A 20 6.05 17.10 16.29
C CYS A 20 6.96 17.96 15.41
N ASP A 21 6.69 19.27 15.33
CA ASP A 21 7.45 20.23 14.52
C ASP A 21 7.64 19.78 13.06
N ASP A 22 8.86 19.35 12.70
CA ASP A 22 9.27 18.93 11.36
C ASP A 22 9.20 17.40 11.13
N TYR A 23 8.64 16.64 12.08
CA TYR A 23 8.47 15.18 11.98
C TYR A 23 7.12 14.72 12.54
N ILE A 24 6.73 13.50 12.18
CA ILE A 24 5.63 12.78 12.79
C ILE A 24 6.17 11.62 13.62
N VAL A 25 5.43 11.24 14.65
CA VAL A 25 5.71 10.07 15.47
C VAL A 25 4.55 9.10 15.36
N LYS A 26 4.80 7.94 14.79
CA LYS A 26 3.88 6.80 14.78
C LYS A 26 4.13 6.00 16.06
N VAL A 27 3.19 6.00 17.00
CA VAL A 27 3.26 5.21 18.24
C VAL A 27 2.36 3.99 18.10
N PHE A 28 2.94 2.81 18.21
CA PHE A 28 2.23 1.55 18.08
C PHE A 28 1.60 1.14 19.42
N ASN A 29 0.44 0.48 19.35
CA ASN A 29 -0.24 0.03 20.57
C ASN A 29 0.62 -1.01 21.33
N GLU A 30 0.35 -1.16 22.60
CA GLU A 30 0.95 -2.21 23.41
C GLU A 30 0.66 -3.59 22.82
N GLY A 31 1.66 -4.46 22.80
CA GLY A 31 1.56 -5.79 22.17
C GLY A 31 1.75 -5.82 20.64
N HIS A 32 1.85 -4.67 19.95
CA HIS A 32 2.17 -4.68 18.53
C HIS A 32 3.56 -5.28 18.28
N PRO A 33 3.71 -6.23 17.31
CA PRO A 33 4.96 -6.93 17.12
C PRO A 33 6.14 -5.98 16.83
N LYS A 34 7.20 -6.07 17.62
CA LYS A 34 8.43 -5.31 17.43
C LYS A 34 9.00 -5.46 16.01
N SER A 35 8.92 -6.68 15.47
CA SER A 35 9.39 -6.99 14.12
C SER A 35 8.71 -6.14 13.05
N ASP A 36 7.42 -5.82 13.22
CA ASP A 36 6.65 -5.07 12.24
C ASP A 36 7.03 -3.59 12.26
N VAL A 37 7.27 -3.05 13.46
CA VAL A 37 7.77 -1.68 13.64
C VAL A 37 9.13 -1.51 12.95
N PHE A 38 10.06 -2.44 13.19
CA PHE A 38 11.38 -2.40 12.56
C PHE A 38 11.30 -2.65 11.06
N ASN A 39 10.40 -3.51 10.61
CA ASN A 39 10.19 -3.76 9.19
C ASN A 39 9.64 -2.52 8.46
N GLU A 40 8.72 -1.76 9.08
CA GLU A 40 8.22 -0.50 8.50
C GLU A 40 9.35 0.52 8.34
N ALA A 41 10.16 0.73 9.38
CA ALA A 41 11.31 1.63 9.33
C ALA A 41 12.36 1.18 8.30
N LEU A 42 12.68 -0.11 8.28
CA LEU A 42 13.65 -0.69 7.35
C LEU A 42 13.19 -0.61 5.89
N ASN A 43 11.93 -0.87 5.62
CA ASN A 43 11.37 -0.73 4.27
C ASN A 43 11.45 0.72 3.80
N THR A 44 11.08 1.68 4.67
CA THR A 44 11.17 3.11 4.36
C THR A 44 12.61 3.50 4.02
N ALA A 45 13.60 3.11 4.83
CA ALA A 45 15.01 3.38 4.59
C ALA A 45 15.50 2.77 3.25
N ARG A 46 15.10 1.54 2.94
CA ARG A 46 15.45 0.88 1.67
C ARG A 46 14.85 1.58 0.44
N VAL A 47 13.64 2.13 0.57
CA VAL A 47 13.02 2.91 -0.50
C VAL A 47 13.69 4.27 -0.63
N GLU A 48 14.10 4.91 0.48
CA GLU A 48 14.85 6.16 0.47
C GLU A 48 16.14 6.05 -0.39
N GLU A 49 16.86 4.92 -0.29
CA GLU A 49 18.08 4.66 -1.07
C GLU A 49 17.84 4.61 -2.59
N THR A 50 16.60 4.48 -3.05
CA THR A 50 16.25 4.50 -4.48
C THR A 50 16.26 5.89 -5.10
N GLY A 51 16.42 6.94 -4.28
CA GLY A 51 16.36 8.34 -4.69
C GLY A 51 14.95 8.86 -4.93
N LEU A 52 13.90 8.12 -4.52
CA LEU A 52 12.54 8.66 -4.43
C LEU A 52 12.47 9.73 -3.32
N ASP A 53 11.74 10.81 -3.58
CA ASP A 53 11.46 11.80 -2.53
C ASP A 53 10.33 11.29 -1.64
N ILE A 54 10.73 10.66 -0.54
CA ILE A 54 9.84 10.12 0.48
C ILE A 54 10.20 10.67 1.86
N PRO A 55 9.32 10.60 2.86
CA PRO A 55 9.65 10.96 4.23
C PRO A 55 10.78 10.08 4.78
N LYS A 56 11.82 10.70 5.31
CA LYS A 56 12.97 9.99 5.88
C LYS A 56 12.69 9.47 7.27
N VAL A 57 13.13 8.25 7.56
CA VAL A 57 13.13 7.74 8.94
C VAL A 57 14.19 8.49 9.74
N LYS A 58 13.77 9.07 10.87
CA LYS A 58 14.68 9.75 11.79
C LYS A 58 15.13 8.85 12.94
N GLU A 59 14.19 8.11 13.53
CA GLU A 59 14.46 7.33 14.73
C GLU A 59 13.43 6.20 14.89
N VAL A 60 13.87 5.07 15.43
CA VAL A 60 13.02 4.03 16.01
C VAL A 60 13.31 3.98 17.50
N THR A 61 12.31 4.20 18.35
CA THR A 61 12.47 4.37 19.77
C THR A 61 11.30 3.77 20.57
N GLN A 62 11.31 3.95 21.88
CA GLN A 62 10.18 3.65 22.76
C GLN A 62 9.71 4.91 23.49
N ILE A 63 8.40 5.08 23.57
CA ILE A 63 7.74 6.16 24.31
C ILE A 63 6.72 5.51 25.24
N ASP A 64 6.89 5.70 26.55
CA ASP A 64 6.05 5.11 27.59
C ASP A 64 5.87 3.59 27.40
N GLY A 65 6.97 2.88 27.10
CA GLY A 65 6.99 1.43 26.88
C GLY A 65 6.45 0.96 25.52
N LYS A 66 5.94 1.85 24.68
CA LYS A 66 5.42 1.53 23.34
C LYS A 66 6.44 1.84 22.27
N TRP A 67 6.53 0.97 21.26
CA TRP A 67 7.38 1.23 20.10
C TRP A 67 6.89 2.42 19.30
N ALA A 68 7.82 3.21 18.78
CA ALA A 68 7.53 4.38 17.98
C ALA A 68 8.55 4.56 16.84
N ILE A 69 8.09 5.14 15.72
CA ILE A 69 8.92 5.54 14.59
C ILE A 69 8.74 7.03 14.39
N ALA A 70 9.83 7.81 14.44
CA ALA A 70 9.87 9.20 14.03
C ALA A 70 10.25 9.30 12.56
N ILE A 71 9.43 9.97 11.76
CA ILE A 71 9.56 10.11 10.30
C ILE A 71 9.39 11.58 9.94
N GLU A 72 10.11 12.07 8.94
CA GLU A 72 9.99 13.43 8.41
C GLU A 72 8.52 13.78 8.11
N TYR A 73 8.09 14.98 8.51
CA TYR A 73 6.76 15.48 8.21
C TYR A 73 6.72 16.10 6.81
N LYS A 74 5.80 15.62 5.98
CA LYS A 74 5.49 16.26 4.69
C LYS A 74 4.21 17.08 4.84
N ALA A 75 4.35 18.40 4.73
CA ALA A 75 3.22 19.32 4.87
C ALA A 75 2.34 19.32 3.61
N GLY A 76 1.04 19.12 3.77
CA GLY A 76 0.09 19.08 2.66
C GLY A 76 -1.26 18.51 3.07
N LYS A 77 -2.10 18.26 2.06
CA LYS A 77 -3.35 17.51 2.19
C LYS A 77 -3.15 16.13 1.59
N THR A 78 -3.95 15.15 1.98
CA THR A 78 -3.96 13.89 1.25
C THR A 78 -4.56 14.08 -0.14
N LEU A 79 -4.12 13.30 -1.10
CA LEU A 79 -4.74 13.29 -2.42
C LEU A 79 -6.20 12.83 -2.34
N GLU A 80 -6.53 11.95 -1.38
CA GLU A 80 -7.88 11.52 -1.09
C GLU A 80 -8.79 12.70 -0.73
N ASP A 81 -8.38 13.55 0.24
CA ASP A 81 -9.13 14.76 0.61
C ASP A 81 -9.34 15.70 -0.59
N MET A 82 -8.35 15.79 -1.48
CA MET A 82 -8.44 16.61 -2.68
C MET A 82 -9.43 16.03 -3.69
N MET A 83 -9.37 14.72 -3.96
CA MET A 83 -10.29 14.02 -4.84
C MET A 83 -11.74 14.15 -4.35
N GLU A 84 -11.97 13.93 -3.04
CA GLU A 84 -13.31 14.02 -2.43
C GLU A 84 -13.86 15.44 -2.46
N SER A 85 -13.02 16.45 -2.24
CA SER A 85 -13.46 17.85 -2.24
C SER A 85 -13.64 18.46 -3.63
N ASP A 86 -13.06 17.85 -4.68
CA ASP A 86 -13.07 18.38 -6.05
C ASP A 86 -13.26 17.28 -7.11
N MET A 87 -14.40 16.62 -7.05
CA MET A 87 -14.77 15.52 -7.97
C MET A 87 -14.77 15.93 -9.46
N LYS A 88 -14.85 17.22 -9.77
CA LYS A 88 -14.81 17.70 -11.17
C LYS A 88 -13.43 17.48 -11.81
N ASN A 89 -12.39 17.48 -11.00
CA ASN A 89 -11.02 17.26 -11.43
C ASN A 89 -10.51 15.84 -11.13
N LEU A 90 -11.40 14.89 -10.79
CA LEU A 90 -11.03 13.52 -10.41
C LEU A 90 -10.13 12.83 -11.43
N GLU A 91 -10.44 12.95 -12.74
CA GLU A 91 -9.66 12.31 -13.80
C GLU A 91 -8.21 12.85 -13.82
N LYS A 92 -8.04 14.15 -13.65
CA LYS A 92 -6.71 14.77 -13.57
C LYS A 92 -5.93 14.28 -12.35
N TYR A 93 -6.57 14.27 -11.18
CA TYR A 93 -5.93 13.74 -9.97
C TYR A 93 -5.55 12.26 -10.14
N MET A 94 -6.39 11.48 -10.80
CA MET A 94 -6.12 10.08 -11.09
C MET A 94 -4.96 9.91 -12.09
N GLU A 95 -4.84 10.77 -13.10
CA GLU A 95 -3.69 10.78 -14.01
C GLU A 95 -2.37 11.05 -13.25
N ASP A 96 -2.35 12.09 -12.41
CA ASP A 96 -1.19 12.45 -11.60
C ASP A 96 -0.83 11.34 -10.60
N PHE A 97 -1.84 10.67 -10.01
CA PHE A 97 -1.67 9.53 -9.12
C PHE A 97 -1.04 8.33 -9.82
N VAL A 98 -1.50 8.00 -11.02
CA VAL A 98 -0.93 6.92 -11.84
C VAL A 98 0.50 7.24 -12.25
N ASP A 99 0.80 8.48 -12.66
CA ASP A 99 2.16 8.90 -13.02
C ASP A 99 3.12 8.75 -11.83
N LEU A 100 2.67 9.12 -10.62
CA LEU A 100 3.43 8.92 -9.39
C LEU A 100 3.68 7.43 -9.10
N GLN A 101 2.68 6.56 -9.29
CA GLN A 101 2.84 5.11 -9.11
C GLN A 101 3.85 4.54 -10.11
N LEU A 102 3.79 4.95 -11.37
CA LEU A 102 4.75 4.54 -12.39
C LEU A 102 6.16 5.04 -12.08
N GLN A 103 6.30 6.24 -11.52
CA GLN A 103 7.59 6.75 -11.04
C GLN A 103 8.15 5.85 -9.92
N VAL A 104 7.34 5.44 -8.95
CA VAL A 104 7.73 4.48 -7.90
C VAL A 104 8.17 3.16 -8.54
N GLN A 105 7.37 2.61 -9.43
CA GLN A 105 7.60 1.34 -10.10
C GLN A 105 8.75 1.36 -11.12
N SER A 106 9.26 2.54 -11.47
CA SER A 106 10.50 2.68 -12.27
C SER A 106 11.76 2.35 -11.48
N LYS A 107 11.68 2.31 -10.15
CA LYS A 107 12.81 2.09 -9.25
C LYS A 107 13.01 0.61 -8.95
N LYS A 108 14.23 0.29 -8.51
CA LYS A 108 14.62 -1.04 -8.04
C LYS A 108 15.24 -0.90 -6.65
N SER A 109 14.92 -1.82 -5.75
CA SER A 109 15.53 -1.92 -4.42
C SER A 109 15.74 -3.40 -4.08
N PRO A 110 16.92 -3.97 -4.39
CA PRO A 110 17.20 -5.40 -4.20
C PRO A 110 17.11 -5.88 -2.75
N LEU A 111 17.21 -4.94 -1.81
CA LEU A 111 17.11 -5.24 -0.38
C LEU A 111 15.67 -5.37 0.13
N LEU A 112 14.67 -4.92 -0.62
CA LEU A 112 13.27 -5.16 -0.27
C LEU A 112 12.94 -6.64 -0.37
N LYS A 113 12.01 -7.10 0.49
CA LYS A 113 11.48 -8.47 0.44
C LYS A 113 10.79 -8.74 -0.88
N GLY A 114 10.89 -9.97 -1.39
CA GLY A 114 10.19 -10.39 -2.59
C GLY A 114 8.67 -10.37 -2.41
N MET A 115 7.95 -9.80 -3.38
CA MET A 115 6.50 -9.72 -3.36
C MET A 115 5.86 -11.12 -3.36
N LYS A 116 6.32 -12.04 -4.22
CA LYS A 116 5.78 -13.41 -4.29
C LYS A 116 5.91 -14.14 -2.95
N ASP A 117 7.05 -14.01 -2.26
CA ASP A 117 7.26 -14.63 -0.95
C ASP A 117 6.33 -14.04 0.12
N LYS A 118 6.05 -12.73 0.05
CA LYS A 118 5.10 -12.08 0.94
C LYS A 118 3.69 -12.58 0.68
N LEU A 119 3.24 -12.57 -0.57
CA LEU A 119 1.90 -13.02 -0.97
C LEU A 119 1.69 -14.50 -0.63
N ALA A 120 2.67 -15.37 -0.89
CA ALA A 120 2.60 -16.79 -0.54
C ALA A 120 2.42 -17.00 0.97
N ARG A 121 3.16 -16.25 1.81
CA ARG A 121 3.00 -16.33 3.27
C ARG A 121 1.64 -15.86 3.74
N GLN A 122 1.10 -14.79 3.15
CA GLN A 122 -0.23 -14.28 3.47
C GLN A 122 -1.31 -15.31 3.10
N ILE A 123 -1.27 -15.88 1.89
CA ILE A 123 -2.21 -16.91 1.44
C ILE A 123 -2.12 -18.16 2.32
N ASN A 124 -0.91 -18.63 2.66
CA ASN A 124 -0.72 -19.79 3.54
C ASN A 124 -1.25 -19.55 4.97
N GLY A 125 -1.23 -18.31 5.44
CA GLY A 125 -1.72 -17.93 6.77
C GLY A 125 -3.24 -17.86 6.89
N LEU A 126 -3.99 -17.84 5.78
CA LEU A 126 -5.45 -17.74 5.78
C LEU A 126 -6.09 -19.04 6.29
N LYS A 127 -6.81 -18.95 7.41
CA LYS A 127 -7.50 -20.09 8.03
C LYS A 127 -8.83 -20.39 7.36
N ASP A 128 -9.50 -19.38 6.85
CA ASP A 128 -10.86 -19.45 6.28
C ASP A 128 -10.90 -19.95 4.82
N LEU A 129 -9.75 -20.12 4.16
CA LEU A 129 -9.67 -20.71 2.83
C LEU A 129 -9.51 -22.22 2.93
N ASP A 130 -10.29 -22.94 2.14
CA ASP A 130 -10.11 -24.38 1.97
C ASP A 130 -8.76 -24.73 1.27
N ALA A 131 -8.35 -25.99 1.37
CA ALA A 131 -7.04 -26.43 0.89
C ALA A 131 -6.92 -26.36 -0.65
N THR A 132 -8.01 -26.59 -1.38
CA THR A 132 -8.05 -26.56 -2.85
C THR A 132 -7.86 -25.15 -3.36
N THR A 133 -8.67 -24.20 -2.88
CA THR A 133 -8.57 -22.78 -3.24
C THR A 133 -7.17 -22.22 -2.91
N ARG A 134 -6.63 -22.57 -1.74
CA ARG A 134 -5.27 -22.17 -1.36
C ARG A 134 -4.22 -22.72 -2.33
N TYR A 135 -4.32 -24.00 -2.69
CA TYR A 135 -3.39 -24.61 -3.63
C TYR A 135 -3.47 -23.96 -5.01
N GLU A 136 -4.66 -23.68 -5.52
CA GLU A 136 -4.87 -23.01 -6.81
C GLU A 136 -4.26 -21.62 -6.83
N LEU A 137 -4.49 -20.80 -5.77
CA LEU A 137 -3.92 -19.46 -5.63
C LEU A 137 -2.38 -19.50 -5.59
N LEU A 138 -1.79 -20.45 -4.87
CA LEU A 138 -0.33 -20.58 -4.78
C LEU A 138 0.26 -21.05 -6.11
N THR A 139 -0.41 -21.98 -6.82
CA THR A 139 0.00 -22.43 -8.16
C THR A 139 -0.07 -21.29 -9.17
N ARG A 140 -1.15 -20.49 -9.13
CA ARG A 140 -1.27 -19.28 -9.95
C ARG A 140 -0.17 -18.28 -9.63
N LEU A 141 0.07 -18.00 -8.34
CA LEU A 141 1.14 -17.11 -7.91
C LEU A 141 2.51 -17.56 -8.41
N GLU A 142 2.79 -18.87 -8.36
CA GLU A 142 4.07 -19.41 -8.82
C GLU A 142 4.25 -19.24 -10.33
N SER A 143 3.19 -19.38 -11.12
CA SER A 143 3.23 -19.19 -12.58
C SER A 143 3.42 -17.74 -13.01
N MET A 144 3.11 -16.76 -12.15
CA MET A 144 3.21 -15.34 -12.49
C MET A 144 4.68 -14.89 -12.63
N PRO A 145 5.00 -14.02 -13.62
CA PRO A 145 6.35 -13.55 -13.85
C PRO A 145 6.96 -12.83 -12.63
N LYS A 146 8.23 -13.14 -12.34
CA LYS A 146 8.99 -12.51 -11.28
C LYS A 146 9.64 -11.24 -11.80
N HIS A 147 9.31 -10.10 -11.19
CA HIS A 147 9.92 -8.80 -11.45
C HIS A 147 10.57 -8.24 -10.18
N ASN A 148 11.32 -7.14 -10.32
CA ASN A 148 12.08 -6.53 -9.23
C ASN A 148 11.85 -5.00 -9.13
N LYS A 149 10.66 -4.54 -9.52
CA LYS A 149 10.25 -3.14 -9.37
C LYS A 149 9.90 -2.85 -7.91
N VAL A 150 10.11 -1.62 -7.48
CA VAL A 150 9.60 -1.16 -6.18
C VAL A 150 8.08 -1.12 -6.26
N CYS A 151 7.44 -1.80 -5.32
CA CYS A 151 5.99 -1.87 -5.18
C CYS A 151 5.63 -1.41 -3.77
N HIS A 152 4.62 -0.57 -3.65
CA HIS A 152 4.21 0.01 -2.36
C HIS A 152 3.42 -1.00 -1.51
N GLY A 153 2.52 -1.76 -2.14
CA GLY A 153 1.69 -2.77 -1.49
C GLY A 153 0.48 -2.22 -0.72
N ASP A 154 0.32 -0.89 -0.71
CA ASP A 154 -0.83 -0.16 -0.17
C ASP A 154 -0.92 1.22 -0.84
N PHE A 155 -0.72 1.26 -2.17
CA PHE A 155 -0.71 2.50 -2.94
C PHE A 155 -2.14 3.00 -3.13
N ASN A 156 -2.53 4.01 -2.35
CA ASN A 156 -3.86 4.61 -2.39
C ASN A 156 -3.76 6.13 -2.12
N PRO A 157 -4.78 6.94 -2.46
CA PRO A 157 -4.71 8.40 -2.35
C PRO A 157 -4.51 8.92 -0.92
N SER A 158 -4.91 8.17 0.12
CA SER A 158 -4.67 8.58 1.51
C SER A 158 -3.19 8.48 1.91
N ASN A 159 -2.39 7.70 1.14
CA ASN A 159 -0.95 7.57 1.30
C ASN A 159 -0.15 8.49 0.35
N VAL A 160 -0.79 9.49 -0.25
CA VAL A 160 -0.14 10.50 -1.09
C VAL A 160 -0.41 11.88 -0.50
N ILE A 161 0.65 12.59 -0.11
CA ILE A 161 0.57 13.97 0.39
C ILE A 161 0.87 14.94 -0.73
N VAL A 162 -0.03 15.90 -0.95
CA VAL A 162 0.12 16.97 -1.94
C VAL A 162 0.51 18.25 -1.23
N GLY A 163 1.73 18.70 -1.44
CA GLY A 163 2.25 19.94 -0.88
C GLY A 163 1.67 21.19 -1.54
N LYS A 164 1.87 22.36 -0.93
CA LYS A 164 1.37 23.64 -1.45
C LYS A 164 1.85 23.98 -2.87
N ASN A 165 2.99 23.46 -3.28
CA ASN A 165 3.55 23.60 -4.63
C ASN A 165 3.05 22.56 -5.63
N GLY A 166 2.06 21.76 -5.26
CA GLY A 166 1.54 20.66 -6.08
C GLY A 166 2.40 19.39 -6.11
N LYS A 167 3.56 19.39 -5.42
CA LYS A 167 4.42 18.22 -5.37
C LYS A 167 3.77 17.11 -4.55
N MET A 168 3.71 15.91 -5.12
CA MET A 168 3.20 14.72 -4.47
C MET A 168 4.33 13.91 -3.82
N THR A 169 4.07 13.40 -2.63
CA THR A 169 5.01 12.54 -1.87
C THR A 169 4.27 11.33 -1.35
N VAL A 170 4.80 10.13 -1.62
CA VAL A 170 4.23 8.87 -1.12
C VAL A 170 4.71 8.59 0.29
N VAL A 171 3.77 8.21 1.16
CA VAL A 171 4.02 7.91 2.58
C VAL A 171 3.56 6.49 2.94
N ASP A 172 3.94 5.99 4.12
CA ASP A 172 3.53 4.70 4.70
C ASP A 172 4.02 3.46 3.92
N TRP A 173 5.34 3.29 3.88
CA TRP A 173 6.05 2.22 3.17
C TRP A 173 6.12 0.87 3.92
N ALA A 174 5.26 0.67 4.93
CA ALA A 174 5.25 -0.55 5.75
C ALA A 174 5.13 -1.84 4.90
N HIS A 175 4.41 -1.77 3.80
CA HIS A 175 4.11 -2.91 2.93
C HIS A 175 5.01 -3.03 1.70
N ALA A 176 6.04 -2.18 1.57
CA ALA A 176 6.92 -2.16 0.41
C ALA A 176 7.59 -3.51 0.13
N THR A 177 7.67 -3.83 -1.15
CA THR A 177 8.30 -5.05 -1.68
C THR A 177 9.01 -4.78 -3.00
N GLN A 178 9.88 -5.69 -3.43
CA GLN A 178 10.28 -5.76 -4.83
C GLN A 178 9.42 -6.81 -5.56
N GLY A 179 8.85 -6.45 -6.70
CA GLY A 179 7.94 -7.36 -7.37
C GLY A 179 7.41 -6.89 -8.72
N ASN A 180 6.24 -7.40 -9.05
CA ASN A 180 5.54 -7.11 -10.28
C ASN A 180 4.65 -5.87 -10.12
N ALA A 181 4.84 -4.87 -10.98
CA ALA A 181 4.07 -3.63 -11.00
C ALA A 181 2.56 -3.88 -11.17
N SER A 182 2.18 -4.89 -11.97
CA SER A 182 0.76 -5.21 -12.18
C SER A 182 0.10 -5.82 -10.95
N ALA A 183 0.85 -6.53 -10.10
CA ALA A 183 0.33 -6.99 -8.80
C ALA A 183 0.08 -5.81 -7.84
N ASP A 184 0.99 -4.84 -7.81
CA ASP A 184 0.81 -3.61 -7.03
C ASP A 184 -0.38 -2.78 -7.54
N ALA A 185 -0.54 -2.70 -8.88
CA ALA A 185 -1.69 -2.06 -9.50
C ALA A 185 -3.01 -2.79 -9.23
N ALA A 186 -3.01 -4.13 -9.25
CA ALA A 186 -4.19 -4.92 -8.89
C ALA A 186 -4.60 -4.69 -7.43
N MET A 187 -3.65 -4.57 -6.50
CA MET A 187 -3.94 -4.19 -5.12
C MET A 187 -4.55 -2.79 -5.04
N THR A 188 -3.98 -1.80 -5.73
CA THR A 188 -4.53 -0.43 -5.80
C THR A 188 -5.96 -0.42 -6.37
N TYR A 189 -6.21 -1.19 -7.43
CA TYR A 189 -7.55 -1.35 -8.00
C TYR A 189 -8.56 -1.89 -6.98
N LEU A 190 -8.21 -2.94 -6.23
CA LEU A 190 -9.08 -3.48 -5.17
C LEU A 190 -9.38 -2.45 -4.08
N LEU A 191 -8.38 -1.67 -3.67
CA LEU A 191 -8.56 -0.61 -2.66
C LEU A 191 -9.53 0.48 -3.13
N PHE A 192 -9.51 0.84 -4.43
CA PHE A 192 -10.51 1.73 -5.00
C PHE A 192 -11.88 1.05 -5.11
N ALA A 193 -11.95 -0.19 -5.58
CA ALA A 193 -13.19 -0.93 -5.79
C ALA A 193 -13.95 -1.20 -4.48
N LEU A 194 -13.26 -1.30 -3.35
CA LEU A 194 -13.86 -1.35 -2.02
C LEU A 194 -14.67 -0.08 -1.68
N LYS A 195 -14.34 1.06 -2.31
CA LYS A 195 -15.01 2.35 -2.08
C LYS A 195 -15.97 2.70 -3.22
N ASP A 196 -15.48 2.68 -4.45
CA ASP A 196 -16.23 3.03 -5.66
C ASP A 196 -15.67 2.30 -6.88
N GLN A 197 -16.50 1.43 -7.47
CA GLN A 197 -16.14 0.63 -8.65
C GLN A 197 -15.79 1.51 -9.86
N LYS A 198 -16.50 2.64 -10.08
CA LYS A 198 -16.24 3.53 -11.23
C LYS A 198 -14.89 4.21 -11.12
N VAL A 199 -14.49 4.58 -9.90
CA VAL A 199 -13.17 5.17 -9.63
C VAL A 199 -12.08 4.12 -9.84
N ALA A 200 -12.31 2.87 -9.44
CA ALA A 200 -11.40 1.75 -9.69
C ALA A 200 -11.21 1.50 -11.20
N ASP A 201 -12.31 1.50 -11.97
CA ASP A 201 -12.25 1.28 -13.42
C ASP A 201 -11.51 2.42 -14.14
N LEU A 202 -11.72 3.66 -13.70
CA LEU A 202 -10.96 4.82 -14.19
C LEU A 202 -9.46 4.66 -13.93
N TYR A 203 -9.10 4.28 -12.68
CA TYR A 203 -7.71 4.02 -12.32
C TYR A 203 -7.09 2.94 -13.20
N LEU A 204 -7.74 1.78 -13.32
CA LEU A 204 -7.20 0.65 -14.08
C LEU A 204 -7.00 0.99 -15.56
N LYS A 205 -7.98 1.69 -16.17
CA LYS A 205 -7.89 2.16 -17.55
C LYS A 205 -6.69 3.09 -17.75
N LEU A 206 -6.48 4.06 -16.85
CA LEU A 206 -5.37 5.01 -16.94
C LEU A 206 -4.02 4.31 -16.68
N PHE A 207 -3.96 3.44 -15.68
CA PHE A 207 -2.75 2.66 -15.41
C PHE A 207 -2.34 1.82 -16.62
N CYS A 208 -3.25 1.04 -17.19
CA CYS A 208 -2.97 0.19 -18.34
C CYS A 208 -2.53 1.00 -19.57
N LYS A 209 -3.22 2.14 -19.82
CA LYS A 209 -2.85 3.05 -20.94
C LYS A 209 -1.46 3.63 -20.76
N LYS A 210 -1.12 4.14 -19.56
CA LYS A 210 0.16 4.83 -19.31
C LYS A 210 1.34 3.85 -19.15
N SER A 211 1.10 2.64 -18.68
CA SER A 211 2.13 1.60 -18.50
C SER A 211 2.32 0.68 -19.71
N ASP A 212 1.51 0.84 -20.76
CA ASP A 212 1.42 -0.10 -21.89
C ASP A 212 1.26 -1.56 -21.46
N THR A 213 0.38 -1.77 -20.45
CA THR A 213 0.11 -3.08 -19.87
C THR A 213 -1.30 -3.53 -20.22
N ALA A 214 -1.45 -4.77 -20.71
CA ALA A 214 -2.76 -5.34 -20.98
C ALA A 214 -3.59 -5.45 -19.69
N MET A 215 -4.86 -5.02 -19.75
CA MET A 215 -5.76 -5.04 -18.58
C MET A 215 -5.93 -6.47 -18.03
N GLN A 216 -6.06 -7.46 -18.90
CA GLN A 216 -6.17 -8.87 -18.52
C GLN A 216 -4.96 -9.34 -17.69
N TYR A 217 -3.76 -8.82 -17.99
CA TYR A 217 -2.57 -9.17 -17.21
C TYR A 217 -2.63 -8.62 -15.78
N VAL A 218 -3.16 -7.40 -15.58
CA VAL A 218 -3.40 -6.87 -14.23
C VAL A 218 -4.49 -7.68 -13.53
N GLN A 219 -5.57 -8.01 -14.24
CA GLN A 219 -6.70 -8.78 -13.69
C GLN A 219 -6.30 -10.19 -13.24
N GLN A 220 -5.33 -10.84 -13.88
CA GLN A 220 -4.80 -12.14 -13.43
C GLN A 220 -4.23 -12.12 -12.02
N TRP A 221 -3.81 -10.94 -11.51
CA TRP A 221 -3.33 -10.78 -10.15
C TRP A 221 -4.44 -10.62 -9.11
N LEU A 222 -5.67 -10.26 -9.53
CA LEU A 222 -6.74 -9.90 -8.59
C LEU A 222 -7.07 -11.00 -7.57
N PRO A 223 -7.25 -12.29 -7.92
CA PRO A 223 -7.50 -13.33 -6.93
C PRO A 223 -6.38 -13.46 -5.90
N ILE A 224 -5.12 -13.34 -6.35
CA ILE A 224 -3.93 -13.47 -5.51
C ILE A 224 -3.86 -12.30 -4.50
N VAL A 225 -4.03 -11.06 -4.97
CA VAL A 225 -3.95 -9.88 -4.09
C VAL A 225 -5.19 -9.73 -3.22
N ALA A 226 -6.36 -10.19 -3.67
CA ALA A 226 -7.57 -10.25 -2.84
C ALA A 226 -7.39 -11.21 -1.66
N ALA A 227 -6.85 -12.42 -1.91
CA ALA A 227 -6.50 -13.35 -0.85
C ALA A 227 -5.47 -12.76 0.11
N ALA A 228 -4.44 -12.09 -0.42
CA ALA A 228 -3.45 -11.42 0.43
C ALA A 228 -4.07 -10.29 1.27
N GLN A 229 -5.03 -9.53 0.74
CA GLN A 229 -5.75 -8.49 1.49
C GLN A 229 -6.60 -9.08 2.62
N LEU A 230 -7.22 -10.24 2.41
CA LEU A 230 -7.97 -10.95 3.47
C LEU A 230 -7.13 -11.24 4.72
N SER A 231 -5.80 -11.40 4.56
CA SER A 231 -4.90 -11.63 5.70
C SER A 231 -4.83 -10.46 6.69
N LYS A 232 -5.41 -9.31 6.35
CA LYS A 232 -5.54 -8.15 7.26
C LYS A 232 -6.74 -8.27 8.22
N GLU A 233 -7.55 -9.33 8.08
CA GLU A 233 -8.69 -9.67 8.96
C GLU A 233 -9.71 -8.52 9.12
N ASN A 234 -9.96 -7.76 8.04
CA ASN A 234 -11.00 -6.73 8.04
C ASN A 234 -12.34 -7.37 7.62
N GLU A 235 -13.21 -7.61 8.59
CA GLU A 235 -14.53 -8.25 8.37
C GLU A 235 -15.41 -7.48 7.39
N LEU A 236 -15.28 -6.15 7.31
CA LEU A 236 -16.07 -5.33 6.39
C LEU A 236 -15.68 -5.53 4.91
N GLU A 237 -14.46 -5.97 4.66
CA GLU A 237 -13.92 -6.22 3.32
C GLU A 237 -14.10 -7.69 2.88
N LYS A 238 -14.34 -8.60 3.83
CA LYS A 238 -14.29 -10.05 3.63
C LYS A 238 -15.20 -10.53 2.49
N GLU A 239 -16.48 -10.18 2.53
CA GLU A 239 -17.44 -10.62 1.50
C GLU A 239 -17.05 -10.11 0.11
N PHE A 240 -16.61 -8.85 0.01
CA PHE A 240 -16.16 -8.27 -1.25
C PHE A 240 -14.91 -9.00 -1.79
N LEU A 241 -13.92 -9.24 -0.94
CA LEU A 241 -12.66 -9.88 -1.33
C LEU A 241 -12.87 -11.35 -1.74
N MET A 242 -13.76 -12.07 -1.06
CA MET A 242 -14.10 -13.46 -1.40
C MET A 242 -14.64 -13.58 -2.83
N ARG A 243 -15.43 -12.61 -3.30
CA ARG A 243 -15.93 -12.61 -4.70
C ARG A 243 -14.81 -12.60 -5.75
N TRP A 244 -13.65 -12.00 -5.42
CA TRP A 244 -12.48 -11.98 -6.30
C TRP A 244 -11.65 -13.27 -6.25
N ILE A 245 -11.78 -14.03 -5.17
CA ILE A 245 -11.06 -15.29 -4.97
C ILE A 245 -11.78 -16.44 -5.66
N ASP A 246 -13.12 -16.49 -5.57
CA ASP A 246 -13.96 -17.53 -6.11
C ASP A 246 -14.11 -17.46 -7.65
N VAL A 247 -13.47 -16.52 -8.30
CA VAL A 247 -13.50 -16.43 -9.75
C VAL A 247 -12.61 -17.50 -10.37
N VAL A 248 -13.19 -18.67 -10.49
CA VAL A 248 -12.81 -19.69 -11.46
C VAL A 248 -13.25 -19.16 -12.82
N ASP A 249 -12.26 -18.88 -13.70
CA ASP A 249 -12.44 -18.54 -15.11
C ASP A 249 -13.01 -17.15 -15.46
N TYR A 250 -12.13 -16.16 -15.53
CA TYR A 250 -12.24 -15.18 -16.61
C TYR A 250 -11.65 -15.85 -17.89
N GLN A 251 -12.50 -16.53 -18.64
CA GLN A 251 -12.26 -16.87 -20.03
C GLN A 251 -12.42 -15.63 -20.91
#